data_454490871f60ef941ba81899a5ce482c
#
_entry.id   454490871f60ef941ba81899a5ce482c
#
_cell.length_a   1.000
_cell.length_b   1.000
_cell.length_c   1.000
_cell.angle_alpha   90.00
_cell.angle_beta   90.00
_cell.angle_gamma   90.00
#
_symmetry.space_group_name_H-M   'P 1'
#
loop_
_entity.id
_entity.type
_entity.pdbx_description
1 polymer ?
#
loop_
_entity_poly.entity_id
_entity_poly.type
_entity_poly.pdbx_seq_one_letter_code
_entity_poly.pdbx_strand_id
1 'polypeptide(L)'
;MKFQEQVMIYIIKPDEARIKEIVQIHTMLASIIKNLEEYIIFIPCENYDIIKNLTSYHVKECFHIENLNFDLIPIDIDLLSLEKENCLKEIYIDDNLTSITDLANSLTKLEMIFGKVKHRYIKGDMGLKFCEILEEKEKENNLKNSGEILALLAFDRSVDFVTIMNTNHTFEGMIDEKFGINLGRTKISEKLLKDNLTKKPITNDKPITYRLTSEYNPFYCSLRCMHYLDTLKYICKIREYYKKLSEKNKNSKNNMSMADLRNLATEVNYYITKIKDSLIMNENIINNLIKTLREPKHLNYIEKEQILLSGDFPNLHD
;
A
#
# COMPACT_ATOMS: atom_id res chain seq x y z
N MET A 1 -30.08 -33.66 2.82
CA MET A 1 -28.64 -33.40 2.73
C MET A 1 -28.09 -33.40 4.15
N LYS A 2 -27.19 -34.32 4.51
CA LYS A 2 -26.49 -34.25 5.78
C LYS A 2 -25.43 -33.14 5.60
N PHE A 3 -25.58 -32.01 6.28
CA PHE A 3 -24.52 -31.00 6.38
C PHE A 3 -23.39 -31.63 7.19
N GLN A 4 -22.27 -31.86 6.54
CA GLN A 4 -21.02 -32.17 7.17
C GLN A 4 -20.62 -30.97 8.05
N GLU A 5 -19.77 -31.18 9.05
CA GLU A 5 -19.17 -30.15 9.88
C GLU A 5 -18.74 -28.96 9.02
N GLN A 6 -19.21 -27.77 9.35
CA GLN A 6 -18.86 -26.55 8.62
C GLN A 6 -17.98 -25.71 9.53
N VAL A 7 -16.85 -25.30 9.00
CA VAL A 7 -15.89 -24.40 9.67
C VAL A 7 -16.04 -23.02 9.08
N MET A 8 -16.19 -22.01 9.94
CA MET A 8 -16.18 -20.61 9.57
C MET A 8 -14.96 -19.92 10.18
N ILE A 9 -14.19 -19.23 9.38
CA ILE A 9 -12.99 -18.53 9.82
C ILE A 9 -13.14 -17.04 9.51
N TYR A 10 -13.08 -16.20 10.55
CA TYR A 10 -13.08 -14.76 10.47
C TYR A 10 -11.67 -14.25 10.69
N ILE A 11 -11.07 -13.58 9.72
CA ILE A 11 -9.75 -12.95 9.81
C ILE A 11 -9.96 -11.46 9.87
N ILE A 12 -9.68 -10.83 11.01
CA ILE A 12 -10.02 -9.43 11.25
C ILE A 12 -8.95 -8.67 12.04
N LYS A 13 -8.92 -7.36 11.86
CA LYS A 13 -8.28 -6.46 12.83
C LYS A 13 -9.15 -6.37 14.10
N PRO A 14 -8.58 -6.12 15.29
CA PRO A 14 -9.33 -5.94 16.53
C PRO A 14 -10.12 -4.61 16.51
N ASP A 15 -11.30 -4.65 15.91
CA ASP A 15 -12.21 -3.52 15.72
C ASP A 15 -13.60 -3.87 16.29
N GLU A 16 -14.17 -3.00 17.11
CA GLU A 16 -15.45 -3.22 17.76
C GLU A 16 -16.61 -3.37 16.74
N ALA A 17 -16.61 -2.60 15.67
CA ALA A 17 -17.63 -2.66 14.62
C ALA A 17 -17.65 -4.05 13.97
N ARG A 18 -16.47 -4.60 13.66
CA ARG A 18 -16.31 -5.94 13.07
C ARG A 18 -16.78 -7.05 14.00
N ILE A 19 -16.49 -6.91 15.30
CA ILE A 19 -16.98 -7.87 16.29
C ILE A 19 -18.51 -7.89 16.36
N LYS A 20 -19.15 -6.73 16.32
CA LYS A 20 -20.62 -6.64 16.27
C LYS A 20 -21.19 -7.34 15.03
N GLU A 21 -20.59 -7.15 13.89
CA GLU A 21 -20.96 -7.83 12.64
C GLU A 21 -20.82 -9.36 12.77
N ILE A 22 -19.69 -9.85 13.32
CA ILE A 22 -19.46 -11.29 13.52
C ILE A 22 -20.49 -11.89 14.47
N VAL A 23 -20.80 -11.23 15.60
CA VAL A 23 -21.80 -11.68 16.54
C VAL A 23 -23.19 -11.78 15.90
N GLN A 24 -23.56 -10.85 15.04
CA GLN A 24 -24.80 -10.92 14.27
C GLN A 24 -24.80 -12.10 13.29
N ILE A 25 -23.71 -12.31 12.56
CA ILE A 25 -23.57 -13.43 11.64
C ILE A 25 -23.65 -14.77 12.40
N HIS A 26 -22.91 -14.89 13.53
CA HIS A 26 -22.97 -16.05 14.40
C HIS A 26 -24.42 -16.37 14.83
N THR A 27 -25.14 -15.38 15.32
CA THR A 27 -26.53 -15.55 15.76
C THR A 27 -27.45 -16.07 14.64
N MET A 28 -27.24 -15.58 13.43
CA MET A 28 -27.96 -16.06 12.25
C MET A 28 -27.57 -17.50 11.88
N LEU A 29 -26.28 -17.80 11.81
CA LEU A 29 -25.78 -19.11 11.40
C LEU A 29 -26.07 -20.20 12.42
N ALA A 30 -25.96 -19.93 13.71
CA ALA A 30 -26.26 -20.87 14.78
C ALA A 30 -27.72 -21.35 14.76
N SER A 31 -28.64 -20.55 14.21
CA SER A 31 -30.02 -20.97 14.00
C SER A 31 -30.23 -21.96 12.85
N ILE A 32 -29.30 -22.01 11.90
CA ILE A 32 -29.38 -22.74 10.64
C ILE A 32 -28.50 -24.00 10.63
N ILE A 33 -27.31 -23.90 11.22
CA ILE A 33 -26.25 -24.91 11.15
C ILE A 33 -26.03 -25.50 12.54
N LYS A 34 -26.23 -26.83 12.68
CA LYS A 34 -26.18 -27.50 13.99
C LYS A 34 -24.78 -27.78 14.52
N ASN A 35 -23.79 -27.93 13.67
CA ASN A 35 -22.39 -28.21 14.08
C ASN A 35 -21.48 -27.23 13.35
N LEU A 36 -21.53 -25.96 13.75
CA LEU A 36 -20.69 -24.90 13.22
C LEU A 36 -19.51 -24.71 14.16
N GLU A 37 -18.30 -24.90 13.64
CA GLU A 37 -17.07 -24.48 14.30
C GLU A 37 -16.68 -23.09 13.80
N GLU A 38 -16.47 -22.14 14.71
CA GLU A 38 -16.15 -20.77 14.34
C GLU A 38 -14.82 -20.35 14.94
N TYR A 39 -13.97 -19.76 14.11
CA TYR A 39 -12.66 -19.26 14.46
C TYR A 39 -12.59 -17.76 14.22
N ILE A 40 -12.08 -17.00 15.19
CA ILE A 40 -11.70 -15.60 15.02
C ILE A 40 -10.18 -15.50 15.08
N ILE A 41 -9.58 -15.09 13.97
CA ILE A 41 -8.14 -14.86 13.87
C ILE A 41 -7.89 -13.36 13.86
N PHE A 42 -7.31 -12.84 14.92
CA PHE A 42 -6.94 -11.43 15.01
C PHE A 42 -5.60 -11.15 14.35
N ILE A 43 -5.50 -10.02 13.66
CA ILE A 43 -4.26 -9.51 13.06
C ILE A 43 -3.99 -8.09 13.58
N PRO A 44 -2.87 -7.83 14.23
CA PRO A 44 -1.79 -8.77 14.60
C PRO A 44 -2.13 -9.62 15.81
N CYS A 45 -2.92 -9.10 16.75
CA CYS A 45 -3.35 -9.81 17.96
C CYS A 45 -4.66 -9.21 18.50
N GLU A 46 -5.28 -9.93 19.42
CA GLU A 46 -6.44 -9.46 20.15
C GLU A 46 -6.13 -8.23 21.01
N ASN A 47 -7.17 -7.44 21.26
CA ASN A 47 -7.16 -6.33 22.21
C ASN A 47 -8.02 -6.71 23.41
N TYR A 48 -7.63 -6.28 24.63
CA TYR A 48 -8.36 -6.53 25.86
C TYR A 48 -9.83 -6.08 25.78
N ASP A 49 -10.08 -4.90 25.21
CA ASP A 49 -11.43 -4.36 25.08
C ASP A 49 -12.31 -5.21 24.16
N ILE A 50 -11.73 -5.75 23.11
CA ILE A 50 -12.41 -6.65 22.16
C ILE A 50 -12.80 -7.96 22.84
N ILE A 51 -11.90 -8.56 23.60
CA ILE A 51 -12.18 -9.79 24.36
C ILE A 51 -13.25 -9.53 25.42
N LYS A 52 -13.20 -8.38 26.09
CA LYS A 52 -14.23 -7.94 27.03
C LYS A 52 -15.59 -7.79 26.35
N ASN A 53 -15.63 -7.22 25.14
CA ASN A 53 -16.86 -7.09 24.34
C ASN A 53 -17.44 -8.45 23.98
N LEU A 54 -16.64 -9.41 23.48
CA LEU A 54 -17.09 -10.77 23.19
C LEU A 54 -17.66 -11.46 24.44
N THR A 55 -17.03 -11.24 25.60
CA THR A 55 -17.52 -11.76 26.88
C THR A 55 -18.86 -11.11 27.26
N SER A 56 -19.02 -9.80 27.05
CA SER A 56 -20.28 -9.08 27.33
C SER A 56 -21.44 -9.53 26.45
N TYR A 57 -21.16 -9.99 25.25
CA TYR A 57 -22.17 -10.58 24.34
C TYR A 57 -22.47 -12.05 24.65
N HIS A 58 -21.80 -12.66 25.65
CA HIS A 58 -21.94 -14.07 26.01
C HIS A 58 -21.68 -15.07 24.88
N VAL A 59 -20.84 -14.70 23.91
CA VAL A 59 -20.53 -15.54 22.74
C VAL A 59 -19.04 -15.93 22.67
N LYS A 60 -18.21 -15.49 23.61
CA LYS A 60 -16.78 -15.78 23.60
C LYS A 60 -16.47 -17.29 23.52
N GLU A 61 -17.24 -18.08 24.23
CA GLU A 61 -17.07 -19.53 24.30
C GLU A 61 -17.50 -20.25 23.00
N CYS A 62 -18.21 -19.55 22.13
CA CYS A 62 -18.65 -20.09 20.83
C CYS A 62 -17.54 -20.02 19.76
N PHE A 63 -16.47 -19.24 20.04
CA PHE A 63 -15.40 -19.01 19.09
C PHE A 63 -14.08 -19.56 19.58
N HIS A 64 -13.31 -20.18 18.67
CA HIS A 64 -11.90 -20.42 18.85
C HIS A 64 -11.14 -19.14 18.49
N ILE A 65 -10.46 -18.53 19.46
CA ILE A 65 -9.76 -17.26 19.27
C ILE A 65 -8.27 -17.54 19.10
N GLU A 66 -7.73 -17.07 17.97
CA GLU A 66 -6.33 -17.22 17.61
C GLU A 66 -5.74 -15.86 17.21
N ASN A 67 -4.43 -15.73 17.36
CA ASN A 67 -3.69 -14.54 16.98
C ASN A 67 -2.73 -14.85 15.83
N LEU A 68 -2.85 -14.14 14.73
CA LEU A 68 -1.88 -14.17 13.67
C LEU A 68 -0.93 -12.98 13.82
N ASN A 69 0.20 -13.20 14.45
CA ASN A 69 1.23 -12.20 14.71
C ASN A 69 1.91 -11.74 13.40
N PHE A 70 1.12 -11.21 12.50
CA PHE A 70 1.55 -10.71 11.20
C PHE A 70 1.54 -9.18 11.23
N ASP A 71 2.69 -8.61 11.55
CA ASP A 71 2.80 -7.16 11.81
C ASP A 71 3.15 -6.39 10.54
N LEU A 72 4.04 -6.95 9.69
CA LEU A 72 4.46 -6.32 8.44
C LEU A 72 3.65 -6.85 7.27
N ILE A 73 2.89 -5.98 6.65
CA ILE A 73 2.06 -6.29 5.49
C ILE A 73 2.88 -6.02 4.22
N PRO A 74 3.15 -7.03 3.37
CA PRO A 74 3.80 -6.80 2.09
C PRO A 74 2.81 -6.09 1.14
N ILE A 75 3.06 -4.82 0.91
CA ILE A 75 2.28 -4.00 -0.02
C ILE A 75 2.77 -4.21 -1.44
N ASP A 76 4.10 -4.23 -1.64
CA ASP A 76 4.73 -4.50 -2.92
C ASP A 76 6.03 -5.30 -2.69
N ILE A 77 6.70 -5.68 -3.76
CA ILE A 77 7.95 -6.47 -3.79
C ILE A 77 9.06 -5.88 -2.90
N ASP A 78 9.08 -4.56 -2.72
CA ASP A 78 10.09 -3.79 -2.00
C ASP A 78 9.49 -2.89 -0.91
N LEU A 79 8.23 -3.11 -0.54
CA LEU A 79 7.51 -2.28 0.42
C LEU A 79 6.75 -3.12 1.43
N LEU A 80 7.12 -2.96 2.70
CA LEU A 80 6.40 -3.51 3.85
C LEU A 80 5.79 -2.36 4.63
N SER A 81 4.59 -2.54 5.17
CA SER A 81 3.88 -1.55 5.96
C SER A 81 3.28 -2.14 7.23
N LEU A 82 3.24 -1.36 8.32
CA LEU A 82 2.48 -1.68 9.52
C LEU A 82 1.02 -1.22 9.44
N GLU A 83 0.66 -0.39 8.44
CA GLU A 83 -0.67 0.22 8.28
C GLU A 83 -1.20 0.89 9.56
N LYS A 84 -0.33 1.67 10.22
CA LYS A 84 -0.65 2.45 11.42
C LYS A 84 -1.08 3.86 11.02
N GLU A 85 -2.35 4.05 10.70
CA GLU A 85 -2.90 5.32 10.19
C GLU A 85 -2.74 6.49 11.18
N ASN A 86 -2.82 6.21 12.48
CA ASN A 86 -2.76 7.23 13.54
C ASN A 86 -1.37 7.42 14.16
N CYS A 87 -0.32 6.80 13.63
CA CYS A 87 1.00 6.78 14.28
C CYS A 87 1.58 8.17 14.53
N LEU A 88 1.36 9.15 13.65
CA LEU A 88 1.82 10.53 13.87
C LEU A 88 1.14 11.18 15.09
N LYS A 89 -0.17 11.02 15.21
CA LYS A 89 -0.93 11.52 16.35
C LYS A 89 -0.49 10.81 17.64
N GLU A 90 -0.43 9.48 17.61
CA GLU A 90 -0.01 8.67 18.76
C GLU A 90 1.36 9.11 19.29
N ILE A 91 2.35 9.27 18.40
CA ILE A 91 3.73 9.57 18.78
C ILE A 91 3.92 11.03 19.19
N TYR A 92 3.41 12.00 18.41
CA TYR A 92 3.74 13.41 18.59
C TYR A 92 2.71 14.22 19.38
N ILE A 93 1.48 13.72 19.54
CA ILE A 93 0.41 14.41 20.29
C ILE A 93 0.09 13.67 21.58
N ASP A 94 -0.09 12.33 21.49
CA ASP A 94 -0.53 11.52 22.62
C ASP A 94 0.66 10.96 23.44
N ASP A 95 1.92 11.21 23.00
CA ASP A 95 3.18 10.70 23.59
C ASP A 95 3.17 9.16 23.77
N ASN A 96 2.54 8.46 22.85
CA ASN A 96 2.36 7.01 22.86
C ASN A 96 3.34 6.31 21.92
N LEU A 97 4.25 5.53 22.49
CA LEU A 97 5.30 4.83 21.73
C LEU A 97 4.89 3.42 21.23
N THR A 98 3.61 3.05 21.34
CA THR A 98 3.14 1.72 20.91
C THR A 98 3.48 1.41 19.47
N SER A 99 3.27 2.36 18.55
CA SER A 99 3.59 2.18 17.13
C SER A 99 5.09 1.97 16.88
N ILE A 100 5.96 2.60 17.68
CA ILE A 100 7.43 2.40 17.60
C ILE A 100 7.80 1.02 18.14
N THR A 101 7.19 0.60 19.23
CA THR A 101 7.39 -0.73 19.80
C THR A 101 6.95 -1.83 18.84
N ASP A 102 5.82 -1.65 18.17
CA ASP A 102 5.34 -2.57 17.14
C ASP A 102 6.30 -2.67 15.95
N LEU A 103 6.89 -1.54 15.53
CA LEU A 103 7.92 -1.53 14.50
C LEU A 103 9.17 -2.30 14.93
N ALA A 104 9.62 -2.11 16.16
CA ALA A 104 10.77 -2.85 16.71
C ALA A 104 10.50 -4.35 16.80
N ASN A 105 9.31 -4.74 17.29
CA ASN A 105 8.89 -6.14 17.32
C ASN A 105 8.87 -6.76 15.91
N SER A 106 8.36 -6.03 14.94
CA SER A 106 8.27 -6.49 13.54
C SER A 106 9.65 -6.67 12.91
N LEU A 107 10.57 -5.73 13.14
CA LEU A 107 11.94 -5.85 12.65
C LEU A 107 12.68 -7.00 13.35
N THR A 108 12.47 -7.18 14.67
CA THR A 108 13.04 -8.33 15.40
C THR A 108 12.61 -9.67 14.78
N LYS A 109 11.34 -9.79 14.34
CA LYS A 109 10.88 -10.99 13.61
C LYS A 109 11.61 -11.20 12.29
N LEU A 110 11.87 -10.13 11.54
CA LEU A 110 12.69 -10.21 10.33
C LEU A 110 14.13 -10.63 10.67
N GLU A 111 14.72 -10.06 11.72
CA GLU A 111 16.06 -10.44 12.17
C GLU A 111 16.14 -11.89 12.70
N MET A 112 15.05 -12.45 13.24
CA MET A 112 14.99 -13.88 13.59
C MET A 112 15.08 -14.77 12.36
N ILE A 113 14.57 -14.33 11.20
CA ILE A 113 14.59 -15.08 9.93
C ILE A 113 15.90 -14.87 9.19
N PHE A 114 16.32 -13.61 9.02
CA PHE A 114 17.46 -13.23 8.17
C PHE A 114 18.75 -12.96 8.94
N GLY A 115 18.69 -13.02 10.28
CA GLY A 115 19.79 -12.66 11.17
C GLY A 115 19.89 -11.15 11.43
N LYS A 116 20.65 -10.80 12.46
CA LYS A 116 20.77 -9.42 12.96
C LYS A 116 21.34 -8.46 11.91
N VAL A 117 20.79 -7.24 11.81
CA VAL A 117 21.28 -6.16 10.96
C VAL A 117 22.72 -5.80 11.33
N LYS A 118 23.60 -5.66 10.32
CA LYS A 118 25.04 -5.39 10.54
C LYS A 118 25.31 -3.93 10.93
N HIS A 119 24.72 -2.98 10.22
CA HIS A 119 24.95 -1.55 10.41
C HIS A 119 23.65 -0.81 10.61
N ARG A 120 23.64 0.19 11.51
CA ARG A 120 22.46 1.01 11.79
C ARG A 120 22.81 2.49 11.64
N TYR A 121 22.00 3.19 10.85
CA TYR A 121 22.09 4.61 10.63
C TYR A 121 20.75 5.23 11.02
N ILE A 122 20.79 6.13 12.01
CA ILE A 122 19.59 6.63 12.63
C ILE A 122 19.59 8.14 12.57
N LYS A 123 18.42 8.73 12.30
CA LYS A 123 18.24 10.17 12.35
C LYS A 123 16.90 10.51 12.99
N GLY A 124 16.94 11.40 14.00
CA GLY A 124 15.81 11.89 14.78
C GLY A 124 15.60 11.14 16.10
N ASP A 125 14.90 11.80 17.04
CA ASP A 125 14.77 11.33 18.42
C ASP A 125 13.94 10.05 18.52
N MET A 126 12.86 9.93 17.72
CA MET A 126 12.05 8.72 17.69
C MET A 126 12.80 7.56 17.05
N GLY A 127 13.70 7.86 16.10
CA GLY A 127 14.61 6.86 15.56
C GLY A 127 15.58 6.30 16.61
N LEU A 128 16.08 7.14 17.52
CA LEU A 128 16.92 6.69 18.64
C LEU A 128 16.12 5.82 19.61
N LYS A 129 14.93 6.26 20.03
CA LYS A 129 14.03 5.45 20.88
C LYS A 129 13.69 4.09 20.25
N PHE A 130 13.43 4.08 18.96
CA PHE A 130 13.21 2.84 18.21
C PHE A 130 14.40 1.88 18.33
N CYS A 131 15.62 2.38 18.17
CA CYS A 131 16.80 1.53 18.29
C CYS A 131 17.06 1.01 19.71
N GLU A 132 16.78 1.81 20.73
CA GLU A 132 16.85 1.36 22.12
C GLU A 132 15.89 0.18 22.36
N ILE A 133 14.64 0.31 21.94
CA ILE A 133 13.64 -0.77 22.04
C ILE A 133 14.07 -1.99 21.23
N LEU A 134 14.58 -1.78 20.01
CA LEU A 134 15.06 -2.88 19.16
C LEU A 134 16.20 -3.65 19.83
N GLU A 135 17.18 -2.96 20.45
CA GLU A 135 18.27 -3.61 21.16
C GLU A 135 17.82 -4.43 22.37
N GLU A 136 16.79 -3.94 23.07
CA GLU A 136 16.16 -4.71 24.16
C GLU A 136 15.53 -5.99 23.63
N LYS A 137 14.76 -5.89 22.53
CA LYS A 137 14.11 -7.04 21.89
C LYS A 137 15.10 -8.05 21.34
N GLU A 138 16.19 -7.59 20.75
CA GLU A 138 17.28 -8.48 20.29
C GLU A 138 17.93 -9.25 21.45
N LYS A 139 18.13 -8.59 22.60
CA LYS A 139 18.65 -9.25 23.81
C LYS A 139 17.67 -10.28 24.35
N GLU A 140 16.38 -9.92 24.44
CA GLU A 140 15.32 -10.84 24.87
C GLU A 140 15.27 -12.10 24.00
N ASN A 141 15.43 -11.96 22.68
CA ASN A 141 15.39 -13.06 21.73
C ASN A 141 16.76 -13.73 21.48
N ASN A 142 17.82 -13.34 22.21
CA ASN A 142 19.17 -13.89 22.07
C ASN A 142 19.76 -13.82 20.66
N LEU A 143 19.42 -12.78 19.88
CA LEU A 143 19.91 -12.60 18.52
C LEU A 143 21.41 -12.23 18.53
N LYS A 144 22.28 -13.17 18.17
CA LYS A 144 23.73 -13.01 18.26
C LYS A 144 24.44 -12.90 16.90
N ASN A 145 23.88 -13.47 15.86
CA ASN A 145 24.56 -13.62 14.59
C ASN A 145 24.22 -12.50 13.62
N SER A 146 25.24 -11.91 13.01
CA SER A 146 25.10 -10.98 11.89
C SER A 146 24.44 -11.69 10.70
N GLY A 147 23.35 -11.11 10.21
CA GLY A 147 22.52 -11.68 9.17
C GLY A 147 22.84 -11.23 7.75
N GLU A 148 21.90 -11.49 6.87
CA GLU A 148 21.95 -11.09 5.46
C GLU A 148 21.66 -9.61 5.26
N ILE A 149 20.93 -8.98 6.18
CA ILE A 149 20.58 -7.55 6.11
C ILE A 149 21.82 -6.71 6.41
N LEU A 150 22.32 -5.99 5.41
CA LEU A 150 23.54 -5.21 5.51
C LEU A 150 23.37 -3.98 6.39
N ALA A 151 22.32 -3.19 6.14
CA ALA A 151 22.13 -1.92 6.82
C ALA A 151 20.65 -1.61 7.08
N LEU A 152 20.38 -0.98 8.22
CA LEU A 152 19.13 -0.35 8.59
C LEU A 152 19.31 1.17 8.56
N LEU A 153 18.50 1.87 7.79
CA LEU A 153 18.40 3.32 7.82
C LEU A 153 17.06 3.69 8.44
N ALA A 154 17.08 4.26 9.64
CA ALA A 154 15.88 4.70 10.34
C ALA A 154 15.78 6.22 10.31
N PHE A 155 14.71 6.74 9.73
CA PHE A 155 14.42 8.16 9.65
C PHE A 155 13.16 8.47 10.44
N ASP A 156 13.28 9.35 11.42
CA ASP A 156 12.14 9.92 12.12
C ASP A 156 11.40 10.92 11.22
N ARG A 157 10.09 10.93 11.30
CA ARG A 157 9.26 11.87 10.54
C ARG A 157 9.56 13.34 10.87
N SER A 158 9.97 13.64 12.09
CA SER A 158 10.33 15.01 12.51
C SER A 158 11.53 15.60 11.75
N VAL A 159 12.32 14.77 11.08
CA VAL A 159 13.44 15.23 10.24
C VAL A 159 12.94 16.09 9.08
N ASP A 160 11.74 15.82 8.58
CA ASP A 160 11.14 16.57 7.48
C ASP A 160 9.61 16.54 7.55
N PHE A 161 9.02 17.47 8.29
CA PHE A 161 7.60 17.75 8.27
C PHE A 161 7.15 18.59 7.08
N VAL A 162 8.06 19.36 6.50
CA VAL A 162 7.74 20.30 5.42
C VAL A 162 7.24 19.55 4.19
N THR A 163 7.93 18.50 3.80
CA THR A 163 7.55 17.71 2.62
C THR A 163 6.15 17.11 2.72
N ILE A 164 5.73 16.64 3.91
CA ILE A 164 4.38 16.07 4.09
C ILE A 164 3.28 17.12 4.19
N MET A 165 3.63 18.37 4.49
CA MET A 165 2.68 19.49 4.57
C MET A 165 2.43 20.16 3.21
N ASN A 166 3.29 19.92 2.24
CA ASN A 166 3.17 20.46 0.90
C ASN A 166 2.45 19.51 -0.05
N THR A 167 1.89 20.08 -1.12
CA THR A 167 1.28 19.30 -2.22
C THR A 167 2.28 18.30 -2.79
N ASN A 168 1.90 17.04 -2.81
CA ASN A 168 2.77 15.98 -3.31
C ASN A 168 2.78 15.95 -4.84
N HIS A 169 3.97 15.97 -5.43
CA HIS A 169 4.16 15.95 -6.88
C HIS A 169 4.63 14.59 -7.43
N THR A 170 4.74 13.57 -6.58
CA THR A 170 5.02 12.21 -7.03
C THR A 170 3.74 11.52 -7.53
N PHE A 171 3.89 10.56 -8.42
CA PHE A 171 2.74 9.86 -9.00
C PHE A 171 1.87 9.19 -7.94
N GLU A 172 2.47 8.45 -7.00
CA GLU A 172 1.75 7.77 -5.91
C GLU A 172 1.14 8.77 -4.93
N GLY A 173 1.91 9.78 -4.50
CA GLY A 173 1.41 10.78 -3.56
C GLY A 173 0.24 11.58 -4.10
N MET A 174 0.22 11.89 -5.39
CA MET A 174 -0.94 12.54 -6.03
C MET A 174 -2.16 11.61 -6.12
N ILE A 175 -1.95 10.30 -6.30
CA ILE A 175 -3.05 9.31 -6.25
C ILE A 175 -3.62 9.26 -4.84
N ASP A 176 -2.75 9.22 -3.83
CA ASP A 176 -3.18 9.20 -2.44
C ASP A 176 -3.97 10.44 -2.05
N GLU A 177 -3.46 11.61 -2.38
CA GLU A 177 -4.14 12.89 -2.10
C GLU A 177 -5.52 12.99 -2.76
N LYS A 178 -5.66 12.48 -3.98
CA LYS A 178 -6.91 12.61 -4.75
C LYS A 178 -7.93 11.50 -4.49
N PHE A 179 -7.46 10.26 -4.39
CA PHE A 179 -8.34 9.08 -4.34
C PHE A 179 -8.22 8.30 -3.03
N GLY A 180 -7.15 8.54 -2.26
CA GLY A 180 -6.77 7.75 -1.10
C GLY A 180 -6.17 6.40 -1.48
N ILE A 181 -5.16 5.97 -0.73
CA ILE A 181 -4.53 4.65 -0.87
C ILE A 181 -4.72 3.90 0.45
N ASN A 182 -5.23 2.68 0.37
CA ASN A 182 -5.36 1.80 1.52
C ASN A 182 -4.89 0.40 1.14
N LEU A 183 -3.90 -0.13 1.86
CA LEU A 183 -3.31 -1.46 1.61
C LEU A 183 -2.89 -1.64 0.13
N GLY A 184 -2.23 -0.66 -0.45
CA GLY A 184 -1.80 -0.69 -1.86
C GLY A 184 -2.94 -0.70 -2.86
N ARG A 185 -4.13 -0.22 -2.48
CA ARG A 185 -5.33 -0.16 -3.31
C ARG A 185 -5.95 1.22 -3.27
N THR A 186 -6.52 1.62 -4.39
CA THR A 186 -7.29 2.85 -4.50
C THR A 186 -8.60 2.60 -5.24
N LYS A 187 -9.62 3.44 -5.01
CA LYS A 187 -10.91 3.38 -5.71
C LYS A 187 -10.96 4.46 -6.76
N ILE A 188 -10.95 4.08 -8.02
CA ILE A 188 -10.98 5.00 -9.15
C ILE A 188 -12.20 4.68 -10.02
N SER A 189 -12.81 5.72 -10.59
CA SER A 189 -13.91 5.61 -11.55
C SER A 189 -13.53 4.69 -12.71
N GLU A 190 -14.38 3.73 -13.05
CA GLU A 190 -14.15 2.81 -14.17
C GLU A 190 -14.00 3.57 -15.48
N LYS A 191 -14.80 4.62 -15.67
CA LYS A 191 -14.73 5.49 -16.84
C LYS A 191 -13.37 6.14 -16.99
N LEU A 192 -12.80 6.65 -15.89
CA LEU A 192 -11.48 7.26 -15.90
C LEU A 192 -10.39 6.23 -16.25
N LEU A 193 -10.40 5.08 -15.58
CA LEU A 193 -9.37 4.05 -15.79
C LEU A 193 -9.39 3.47 -17.21
N LYS A 194 -10.60 3.20 -17.71
CA LYS A 194 -10.78 2.51 -18.99
C LYS A 194 -11.05 3.44 -20.17
N ASP A 195 -10.88 4.74 -19.98
CA ASP A 195 -10.95 5.69 -21.09
C ASP A 195 -9.97 5.24 -22.20
N ASN A 196 -10.45 5.24 -23.45
CA ASN A 196 -9.70 4.73 -24.61
C ASN A 196 -9.35 3.22 -24.62
N LEU A 197 -9.71 2.44 -23.57
CA LEU A 197 -9.58 0.98 -23.57
C LEU A 197 -10.80 0.29 -24.17
N THR A 198 -11.98 0.80 -23.90
CA THR A 198 -13.25 0.21 -24.33
C THR A 198 -13.85 0.97 -25.50
N LYS A 199 -14.27 0.23 -26.54
CA LYS A 199 -14.99 0.82 -27.69
C LYS A 199 -16.44 1.20 -27.37
N LYS A 200 -16.98 0.70 -26.24
CA LYS A 200 -18.36 1.01 -25.81
C LYS A 200 -18.32 2.04 -24.71
N PRO A 201 -19.16 3.08 -24.76
CA PRO A 201 -19.25 4.06 -23.68
C PRO A 201 -19.69 3.37 -22.39
N ILE A 202 -19.01 3.67 -21.29
CA ILE A 202 -19.37 3.20 -19.95
C ILE A 202 -20.55 4.05 -19.49
N THR A 203 -21.73 3.44 -19.42
CA THR A 203 -22.98 4.13 -19.06
C THR A 203 -23.16 4.26 -17.54
N ASN A 204 -22.68 3.28 -16.77
CA ASN A 204 -22.71 3.29 -15.31
C ASN A 204 -21.31 3.42 -14.77
N ASP A 205 -20.94 4.64 -14.36
CA ASP A 205 -19.62 4.92 -13.81
C ASP A 205 -19.59 4.48 -12.33
N LYS A 206 -19.05 3.29 -12.08
CA LYS A 206 -18.85 2.77 -10.73
C LYS A 206 -17.36 2.84 -10.37
N PRO A 207 -17.02 3.19 -9.12
CA PRO A 207 -15.64 3.07 -8.66
C PRO A 207 -15.22 1.60 -8.63
N ILE A 208 -14.10 1.32 -9.25
CA ILE A 208 -13.45 0.00 -9.20
C ILE A 208 -12.19 0.07 -8.36
N THR A 209 -11.85 -1.04 -7.71
CA THR A 209 -10.63 -1.14 -6.93
C THR A 209 -9.45 -1.36 -7.88
N TYR A 210 -8.55 -0.39 -7.93
CA TYR A 210 -7.30 -0.46 -8.67
C TYR A 210 -6.15 -0.80 -7.73
N ARG A 211 -5.36 -1.82 -8.08
CA ARG A 211 -4.24 -2.27 -7.26
C ARG A 211 -2.96 -1.55 -7.70
N LEU A 212 -2.30 -0.94 -6.72
CA LEU A 212 -1.05 -0.20 -6.88
C LEU A 212 0.12 -1.10 -6.47
N THR A 213 0.34 -2.18 -7.22
CA THR A 213 1.42 -3.14 -6.97
C THR A 213 2.10 -3.52 -8.28
N SER A 214 3.39 -3.86 -8.21
CA SER A 214 4.18 -4.25 -9.37
C SER A 214 3.68 -5.52 -10.07
N GLU A 215 2.94 -6.37 -9.35
CA GLU A 215 2.30 -7.56 -9.91
C GLU A 215 1.21 -7.22 -10.92
N TYR A 216 0.39 -6.20 -10.62
CA TYR A 216 -0.71 -5.76 -11.48
C TYR A 216 -0.31 -4.69 -12.48
N ASN A 217 0.66 -3.88 -12.11
CA ASN A 217 1.19 -2.80 -12.92
C ASN A 217 2.72 -2.94 -12.99
N PRO A 218 3.26 -3.58 -14.04
CA PRO A 218 4.70 -3.87 -14.15
C PRO A 218 5.62 -2.65 -14.03
N PHE A 219 5.08 -1.45 -14.23
CA PHE A 219 5.85 -0.20 -14.14
C PHE A 219 5.67 0.51 -12.79
N TYR A 220 4.79 0.05 -11.93
CA TYR A 220 4.40 0.79 -10.74
C TYR A 220 5.59 1.11 -9.83
N CYS A 221 6.46 0.14 -9.58
CA CYS A 221 7.67 0.34 -8.79
C CYS A 221 8.55 1.50 -9.34
N SER A 222 8.63 1.62 -10.67
CA SER A 222 9.37 2.70 -11.32
C SER A 222 8.62 4.04 -11.28
N LEU A 223 7.28 4.01 -11.37
CA LEU A 223 6.46 5.22 -11.49
C LEU A 223 6.18 5.88 -10.14
N ARG A 224 5.97 5.10 -9.07
CA ARG A 224 5.41 5.58 -7.80
C ARG A 224 6.13 6.79 -7.20
N CYS A 225 7.46 6.80 -7.26
CA CYS A 225 8.29 7.90 -6.73
C CYS A 225 8.67 8.95 -7.78
N MET A 226 8.25 8.79 -9.04
CA MET A 226 8.55 9.76 -10.09
C MET A 226 7.70 11.01 -9.95
N HIS A 227 8.30 12.16 -10.24
CA HIS A 227 7.56 13.40 -10.45
C HIS A 227 6.57 13.25 -11.60
N TYR A 228 5.36 13.80 -11.48
CA TYR A 228 4.26 13.58 -12.42
C TYR A 228 4.60 13.89 -13.90
N LEU A 229 5.43 14.91 -14.17
CA LEU A 229 5.88 15.21 -15.53
C LEU A 229 6.80 14.15 -16.10
N ASP A 230 7.67 13.60 -15.26
CA ASP A 230 8.60 12.54 -15.69
C ASP A 230 7.88 11.20 -15.83
N THR A 231 6.86 10.95 -15.01
CA THR A 231 5.94 9.82 -15.17
C THR A 231 5.30 9.84 -16.56
N LEU A 232 4.76 10.99 -16.97
CA LEU A 232 4.15 11.12 -18.29
C LEU A 232 5.17 10.88 -19.43
N LYS A 233 6.35 11.50 -19.34
CA LYS A 233 7.44 11.29 -20.31
C LYS A 233 7.87 9.82 -20.39
N TYR A 234 7.96 9.15 -19.25
CA TYR A 234 8.34 7.74 -19.16
C TYR A 234 7.29 6.85 -19.86
N ILE A 235 6.01 7.04 -19.56
CA ILE A 235 4.89 6.30 -20.18
C ILE A 235 4.91 6.51 -21.71
N CYS A 236 5.11 7.75 -22.17
CA CYS A 236 5.21 8.05 -23.61
C CYS A 236 6.38 7.32 -24.27
N LYS A 237 7.56 7.33 -23.65
CA LYS A 237 8.74 6.62 -24.17
C LYS A 237 8.51 5.11 -24.30
N ILE A 238 7.91 4.49 -23.28
CA ILE A 238 7.60 3.06 -23.33
C ILE A 238 6.61 2.77 -24.46
N ARG A 239 5.55 3.58 -24.58
CA ARG A 239 4.56 3.41 -25.65
C ARG A 239 5.19 3.55 -27.05
N GLU A 240 6.07 4.52 -27.27
CA GLU A 240 6.79 4.68 -28.53
C GLU A 240 7.72 3.49 -28.82
N TYR A 241 8.42 2.99 -27.80
CA TYR A 241 9.26 1.81 -27.94
C TYR A 241 8.46 0.61 -28.44
N TYR A 242 7.36 0.28 -27.80
CA TYR A 242 6.53 -0.85 -28.21
C TYR A 242 5.79 -0.63 -29.52
N LYS A 243 5.45 0.61 -29.88
CA LYS A 243 4.91 0.95 -31.19
C LYS A 243 5.94 0.63 -32.27
N LYS A 244 7.18 1.08 -32.15
CA LYS A 244 8.29 0.78 -33.07
C LYS A 244 8.56 -0.73 -33.15
N LEU A 245 8.50 -1.43 -32.03
CA LEU A 245 8.67 -2.88 -32.00
C LEU A 245 7.55 -3.60 -32.77
N SER A 246 6.31 -3.19 -32.60
CA SER A 246 5.16 -3.73 -33.33
C SER A 246 5.23 -3.45 -34.82
N GLU A 247 5.71 -2.29 -35.22
CA GLU A 247 5.95 -1.93 -36.64
C GLU A 247 7.07 -2.77 -37.25
N LYS A 248 8.18 -2.98 -36.55
CA LYS A 248 9.25 -3.90 -36.96
C LYS A 248 8.71 -5.32 -37.17
N ASN A 249 7.89 -5.84 -36.25
CA ASN A 249 7.30 -7.17 -36.38
C ASN A 249 6.46 -7.32 -37.64
N LYS A 250 5.75 -6.25 -38.08
CA LYS A 250 4.96 -6.25 -39.31
C LYS A 250 5.82 -6.24 -40.57
N ASN A 251 6.94 -5.52 -40.53
CA ASN A 251 7.76 -5.25 -41.70
C ASN A 251 8.92 -6.25 -41.92
N SER A 252 9.30 -7.02 -40.87
CA SER A 252 10.53 -7.83 -40.87
C SER A 252 10.36 -9.26 -41.38
N LYS A 253 9.26 -9.58 -42.05
CA LYS A 253 9.01 -10.96 -42.51
C LYS A 253 10.04 -11.54 -43.49
N ASN A 254 10.94 -10.72 -44.06
CA ASN A 254 11.82 -11.17 -45.12
C ASN A 254 13.32 -11.24 -44.81
N ASN A 255 13.82 -10.73 -43.64
CA ASN A 255 15.27 -10.63 -43.41
C ASN A 255 15.75 -10.96 -41.97
N MET A 256 14.93 -11.58 -41.13
CA MET A 256 15.32 -11.96 -39.78
C MET A 256 15.45 -13.48 -39.62
N SER A 257 16.36 -13.92 -38.72
CA SER A 257 16.43 -15.34 -38.38
C SER A 257 15.14 -15.81 -37.68
N MET A 258 14.84 -17.10 -37.75
CA MET A 258 13.67 -17.68 -37.08
C MET A 258 13.72 -17.52 -35.56
N ALA A 259 14.91 -17.47 -34.98
CA ALA A 259 15.10 -17.23 -33.56
C ALA A 259 14.72 -15.78 -33.16
N ASP A 260 15.19 -14.80 -33.96
CA ASP A 260 14.89 -13.39 -33.74
C ASP A 260 13.40 -13.09 -33.93
N LEU A 261 12.75 -13.73 -34.92
CA LEU A 261 11.31 -13.62 -35.12
C LEU A 261 10.49 -14.17 -33.94
N ARG A 262 10.92 -15.31 -33.36
CA ARG A 262 10.28 -15.85 -32.17
C ARG A 262 10.44 -14.92 -30.96
N ASN A 263 11.63 -14.41 -30.72
CA ASN A 263 11.90 -13.48 -29.61
C ASN A 263 11.06 -12.21 -29.76
N LEU A 264 11.04 -11.62 -30.97
CA LEU A 264 10.24 -10.45 -31.26
C LEU A 264 8.73 -10.70 -31.08
N ALA A 265 8.24 -11.84 -31.54
CA ALA A 265 6.83 -12.23 -31.38
C ALA A 265 6.47 -12.42 -29.90
N THR A 266 7.37 -13.01 -29.10
CA THR A 266 7.19 -13.18 -27.65
C THR A 266 7.12 -11.83 -26.95
N GLU A 267 8.02 -10.90 -27.26
CA GLU A 267 8.06 -9.57 -26.68
C GLU A 267 6.81 -8.73 -27.04
N VAL A 268 6.41 -8.78 -28.32
CA VAL A 268 5.17 -8.10 -28.76
C VAL A 268 3.94 -8.69 -28.10
N ASN A 269 3.88 -10.02 -27.95
CA ASN A 269 2.75 -10.67 -27.29
C ASN A 269 2.70 -10.33 -25.80
N TYR A 270 3.83 -10.29 -25.10
CA TYR A 270 3.93 -9.85 -23.72
C TYR A 270 3.43 -8.40 -23.56
N TYR A 271 3.84 -7.50 -24.46
CA TYR A 271 3.32 -6.14 -24.49
C TYR A 271 1.79 -6.09 -24.60
N ILE A 272 1.24 -6.79 -25.58
CA ILE A 272 -0.21 -6.76 -25.86
C ILE A 272 -0.99 -7.33 -24.66
N THR A 273 -0.51 -8.39 -24.03
CA THR A 273 -1.25 -9.12 -22.99
C THR A 273 -1.05 -8.57 -21.58
N LYS A 274 0.09 -7.96 -21.27
CA LYS A 274 0.45 -7.57 -19.91
C LYS A 274 0.70 -6.06 -19.72
N ILE A 275 1.18 -5.38 -20.74
CA ILE A 275 1.71 -4.02 -20.60
C ILE A 275 0.74 -2.96 -21.11
N LYS A 276 0.13 -3.19 -22.26
CA LYS A 276 -0.64 -2.17 -22.98
C LYS A 276 -1.74 -1.53 -22.13
N ASP A 277 -2.55 -2.35 -21.50
CA ASP A 277 -3.70 -1.85 -20.73
C ASP A 277 -3.23 -1.11 -19.48
N SER A 278 -2.18 -1.61 -18.82
CA SER A 278 -1.55 -0.94 -17.69
C SER A 278 -1.00 0.45 -18.06
N LEU A 279 -0.32 0.58 -19.22
CA LEU A 279 0.16 1.87 -19.69
C LEU A 279 -0.96 2.87 -19.94
N ILE A 280 -2.05 2.43 -20.59
CA ILE A 280 -3.20 3.30 -20.88
C ILE A 280 -3.88 3.72 -19.56
N MET A 281 -4.07 2.81 -18.60
CA MET A 281 -4.63 3.14 -17.30
C MET A 281 -3.77 4.16 -16.55
N ASN A 282 -2.44 3.97 -16.50
CA ASN A 282 -1.54 4.92 -15.87
C ASN A 282 -1.55 6.29 -16.58
N GLU A 283 -1.63 6.31 -17.91
CA GLU A 283 -1.75 7.54 -18.69
C GLU A 283 -3.08 8.27 -18.37
N ASN A 284 -4.17 7.56 -18.24
CA ASN A 284 -5.46 8.12 -17.88
C ASN A 284 -5.44 8.71 -16.46
N ILE A 285 -4.82 8.00 -15.52
CA ILE A 285 -4.65 8.49 -14.14
C ILE A 285 -3.82 9.77 -14.15
N ILE A 286 -2.62 9.77 -14.73
CA ILE A 286 -1.72 10.93 -14.69
C ILE A 286 -2.32 12.15 -15.40
N ASN A 287 -3.00 11.96 -16.52
CA ASN A 287 -3.69 13.04 -17.22
C ASN A 287 -4.81 13.64 -16.37
N ASN A 288 -5.52 12.82 -15.60
CA ASN A 288 -6.56 13.31 -14.68
C ASN A 288 -5.93 14.07 -13.50
N LEU A 289 -4.82 13.60 -12.93
CA LEU A 289 -4.09 14.28 -11.86
C LEU A 289 -3.56 15.63 -12.34
N ILE A 290 -2.97 15.72 -13.54
CA ILE A 290 -2.51 16.98 -14.12
C ILE A 290 -3.66 17.97 -14.33
N LYS A 291 -4.84 17.50 -14.74
CA LYS A 291 -6.02 18.38 -14.86
C LYS A 291 -6.40 18.97 -13.50
N THR A 292 -6.37 18.16 -12.43
CA THR A 292 -6.66 18.63 -11.07
C THR A 292 -5.65 19.69 -10.61
N LEU A 293 -4.35 19.49 -10.83
CA LEU A 293 -3.32 20.48 -10.48
C LEU A 293 -3.49 21.82 -11.20
N ARG A 294 -4.10 21.82 -12.38
CA ARG A 294 -4.37 23.06 -13.15
C ARG A 294 -5.64 23.78 -12.73
N GLU A 295 -6.40 23.23 -11.82
CA GLU A 295 -7.57 23.92 -11.28
C GLU A 295 -7.15 25.18 -10.48
N PRO A 296 -7.86 26.31 -10.62
CA PRO A 296 -7.47 27.56 -9.95
C PRO A 296 -7.27 27.43 -8.44
N LYS A 297 -8.06 26.56 -7.80
CA LYS A 297 -7.95 26.26 -6.37
C LYS A 297 -6.58 25.66 -6.03
N HIS A 298 -6.10 24.69 -6.79
CA HIS A 298 -4.80 24.04 -6.57
C HIS A 298 -3.63 25.00 -6.87
N LEU A 299 -3.73 25.81 -7.91
CA LEU A 299 -2.71 26.81 -8.21
C LEU A 299 -2.55 27.82 -7.05
N ASN A 300 -3.66 28.26 -6.46
CA ASN A 300 -3.62 29.14 -5.29
C ASN A 300 -2.97 28.47 -4.07
N TYR A 301 -3.16 27.17 -3.85
CA TYR A 301 -2.45 26.43 -2.80
C TYR A 301 -0.95 26.38 -3.05
N ILE A 302 -0.53 26.04 -4.26
CA ILE A 302 0.89 25.97 -4.64
C ILE A 302 1.58 27.34 -4.47
N GLU A 303 0.92 28.44 -4.86
CA GLU A 303 1.44 29.80 -4.63
C GLU A 303 1.64 30.09 -3.14
N LYS A 304 0.69 29.72 -2.29
CA LYS A 304 0.80 29.88 -0.84
C LYS A 304 1.91 29.02 -0.26
N GLU A 305 2.05 27.78 -0.70
CA GLU A 305 3.14 26.89 -0.30
C GLU A 305 4.51 27.48 -0.69
N GLN A 306 4.63 28.07 -1.88
CA GLN A 306 5.86 28.72 -2.32
C GLN A 306 6.22 29.93 -1.45
N ILE A 307 5.23 30.75 -1.08
CA ILE A 307 5.40 31.89 -0.16
C ILE A 307 5.88 31.38 1.22
N LEU A 308 5.27 30.32 1.74
CA LEU A 308 5.66 29.73 3.02
C LEU A 308 7.10 29.19 2.99
N LEU A 309 7.49 28.54 1.88
CA LEU A 309 8.84 27.96 1.71
C LEU A 309 9.91 29.02 1.49
N SER A 310 9.60 30.13 0.80
CA SER A 310 10.55 31.24 0.56
C SER A 310 10.78 32.09 1.81
N GLY A 311 9.88 32.03 2.79
CA GLY A 311 9.92 32.91 3.97
C GLY A 311 9.46 34.35 3.67
N ASP A 312 9.03 34.63 2.45
CA ASP A 312 8.51 35.94 2.03
C ASP A 312 7.08 36.10 2.51
N PHE A 313 6.89 36.18 3.82
CA PHE A 313 5.56 36.46 4.37
C PHE A 313 5.15 37.90 4.00
N PRO A 314 4.08 38.11 3.24
CA PRO A 314 3.49 39.43 3.14
C PRO A 314 3.14 39.89 4.56
N ASN A 315 3.48 41.14 4.90
CA ASN A 315 3.23 41.68 6.23
C ASN A 315 1.80 41.33 6.68
N LEU A 316 1.66 40.65 7.81
CA LEU A 316 0.39 40.22 8.43
C LEU A 316 -0.47 41.42 8.91
N HIS A 317 -0.24 42.61 8.40
CA HIS A 317 -0.87 43.85 8.80
C HIS A 317 -1.71 44.53 7.70
N ASP A 318 -1.94 43.86 6.56
CA ASP A 318 -2.90 44.36 5.54
C ASP A 318 -4.12 43.44 5.40
#